data_6b166a1b15280e6f82b6ad0ca5f15dbc
#
_entry.id   6b166a1b15280e6f82b6ad0ca5f15dbc
#
_cell.length_a   1.000
_cell.length_b   1.000
_cell.length_c   1.000
_cell.angle_alpha   90.00
_cell.angle_beta   90.00
_cell.angle_gamma   90.00
#
_symmetry.space_group_name_H-M   'P 1'
#
loop_
_entity.id
_entity.type
_entity.pdbx_description
1 polymer ?
#
loop_
_entity_poly.entity_id
_entity_poly.type
_entity_poly.pdbx_seq_one_letter_code
_entity_poly.pdbx_strand_id
1 'polypeptide(L)'
;EGRGPDLMQTQERLPDEESLKVLFEDYLDMTPTQALYWASQNIHPQKTPSELMPTEPYVQASHASPGGMWASGPPDIAPEEYRWGPNRMLTVEGLFGAGDVVGASGHKFSSGSFTEGRIAGKAAARYVLTQAKDYKPTISNDTIERYKEIVYRPLVWYHKNRPLTTTPEMPPQYTNWFEIHPNYLNWYQLLVRLQKIMDEYAAGWGMFYTTNMYLLNRGWELLKMLEEDFRFATAASLHELLRVWEFYHRLLVGQAVVFSMMNRKESRGYYLNADYPYIDEENWHVFTHVRKDPKTGQWSFRTSPVIHILPL
;
A
#
# COMPACT_ATOMS: atom_id res chain seq x y z
N GLU A 1 -7.90 29.46 -2.89
CA GLU A 1 -8.51 30.38 -1.95
C GLU A 1 -8.45 29.71 -0.60
N GLY A 2 -7.40 30.02 0.18
CA GLY A 2 -7.18 29.49 1.51
C GLY A 2 -8.32 29.88 2.45
N ARG A 3 -9.31 29.06 2.49
CA ARG A 3 -10.37 29.23 3.45
C ARG A 3 -9.98 28.52 4.70
N GLY A 4 -9.95 29.33 5.67
CA GLY A 4 -9.53 29.03 6.99
C GLY A 4 -10.03 27.73 7.48
N PRO A 5 -9.23 27.13 8.10
CA PRO A 5 -9.27 25.74 8.34
C PRO A 5 -10.08 25.42 9.54
N ASP A 6 -10.38 24.17 9.57
CA ASP A 6 -11.08 23.50 10.64
C ASP A 6 -10.51 23.78 12.04
N LEU A 7 -9.22 24.14 12.13
CA LEU A 7 -8.61 24.50 13.40
C LEU A 7 -9.24 25.74 14.03
N MET A 8 -9.51 26.80 13.26
CA MET A 8 -10.20 27.99 13.78
C MET A 8 -11.59 27.65 14.26
N GLN A 9 -12.34 26.88 13.47
CA GLN A 9 -13.68 26.44 13.85
C GLN A 9 -13.66 25.52 15.08
N THR A 10 -12.63 24.73 15.21
CA THR A 10 -12.47 23.82 16.36
C THR A 10 -12.10 24.60 17.61
N GLN A 11 -11.23 25.60 17.52
CA GLN A 11 -10.90 26.48 18.65
C GLN A 11 -12.14 27.20 19.21
N GLU A 12 -13.02 27.70 18.34
CA GLU A 12 -14.27 28.35 18.76
C GLU A 12 -15.24 27.37 19.45
N ARG A 13 -15.11 26.09 19.20
CA ARG A 13 -16.00 25.05 19.75
C ARG A 13 -15.46 24.36 20.99
N LEU A 14 -14.19 24.49 21.28
CA LEU A 14 -13.58 23.84 22.44
C LEU A 14 -13.89 24.62 23.70
N PRO A 15 -14.40 23.96 24.76
CA PRO A 15 -14.98 24.64 25.92
C PRO A 15 -13.93 25.16 26.91
N ASP A 16 -12.69 24.74 26.83
CA ASP A 16 -11.66 25.02 27.81
C ASP A 16 -10.23 25.01 27.26
N GLU A 17 -9.33 25.64 28.03
CA GLU A 17 -7.93 25.80 27.71
C GLU A 17 -7.17 24.44 27.65
N GLU A 18 -7.62 23.46 28.44
CA GLU A 18 -6.99 22.15 28.49
C GLU A 18 -7.24 21.34 27.20
N SER A 19 -8.48 21.39 26.70
CA SER A 19 -8.85 20.78 25.41
C SER A 19 -8.10 21.42 24.25
N LEU A 20 -7.92 22.74 24.28
CA LEU A 20 -7.10 23.45 23.28
C LEU A 20 -5.63 23.04 23.34
N LYS A 21 -5.10 22.82 24.53
CA LYS A 21 -3.73 22.36 24.71
C LYS A 21 -3.51 20.96 24.14
N VAL A 22 -4.41 20.03 24.43
CA VAL A 22 -4.35 18.65 23.90
C VAL A 22 -4.41 18.66 22.37
N LEU A 23 -5.34 19.43 21.80
CA LEU A 23 -5.44 19.58 20.34
C LEU A 23 -4.13 20.13 19.74
N PHE A 24 -3.51 21.09 20.42
CA PHE A 24 -2.27 21.70 19.99
C PHE A 24 -1.08 20.72 20.06
N GLU A 25 -1.01 19.92 21.11
CA GLU A 25 0.01 18.88 21.27
C GLU A 25 -0.11 17.82 20.16
N ASP A 26 -1.32 17.33 19.88
CA ASP A 26 -1.59 16.43 18.77
C ASP A 26 -1.17 17.02 17.41
N TYR A 27 -1.41 18.31 17.25
CA TYR A 27 -1.07 19.02 16.02
C TYR A 27 0.45 19.15 15.84
N LEU A 28 1.20 19.36 16.92
CA LEU A 28 2.67 19.43 16.89
C LEU A 28 3.29 18.11 16.50
N ASP A 29 2.73 17.01 16.97
CA ASP A 29 3.22 15.66 16.66
C ASP A 29 2.96 15.28 15.18
N MET A 30 1.83 15.72 14.65
CA MET A 30 1.41 15.32 13.30
C MET A 30 1.86 16.28 12.19
N THR A 31 2.06 17.54 12.49
CA THR A 31 2.41 18.59 11.51
C THR A 31 3.50 19.53 12.01
N PRO A 32 4.74 19.05 12.12
CA PRO A 32 5.85 19.87 12.63
C PRO A 32 6.08 21.15 11.82
N THR A 33 5.76 21.16 10.53
CA THR A 33 5.86 22.34 9.65
C THR A 33 4.91 23.46 10.12
N GLN A 34 3.71 23.12 10.57
CA GLN A 34 2.79 24.09 11.14
C GLN A 34 3.33 24.70 12.44
N ALA A 35 3.96 23.87 13.27
CA ALA A 35 4.61 24.33 14.49
C ALA A 35 5.75 25.33 14.20
N LEU A 36 6.58 25.03 13.21
CA LEU A 36 7.66 25.91 12.75
C LEU A 36 7.09 27.24 12.20
N TYR A 37 5.99 27.19 11.46
CA TYR A 37 5.31 28.38 10.99
C TYR A 37 4.85 29.25 12.15
N TRP A 38 4.14 28.69 13.12
CA TRP A 38 3.69 29.43 14.30
C TRP A 38 4.85 30.04 15.06
N ALA A 39 5.91 29.28 15.27
CA ALA A 39 7.11 29.78 15.92
C ALA A 39 7.76 30.94 15.15
N SER A 40 7.85 30.82 13.81
CA SER A 40 8.45 31.86 12.96
C SER A 40 7.65 33.17 12.95
N GLN A 41 6.33 33.08 13.14
CA GLN A 41 5.43 34.23 13.18
C GLN A 41 5.07 34.69 14.59
N ASN A 42 5.65 34.06 15.62
CA ASN A 42 5.34 34.32 17.03
C ASN A 42 3.83 34.18 17.32
N ILE A 43 3.18 33.21 16.70
CA ILE A 43 1.77 32.91 16.90
C ILE A 43 1.61 31.92 18.05
N HIS A 44 0.72 32.22 18.96
CA HIS A 44 0.29 31.33 20.04
C HIS A 44 -1.09 30.75 19.68
N PRO A 45 -1.17 29.56 19.07
CA PRO A 45 -2.43 29.00 18.54
C PRO A 45 -3.47 28.72 19.63
N GLN A 46 -3.06 28.59 20.89
CA GLN A 46 -3.95 28.50 22.06
C GLN A 46 -4.72 29.82 22.36
N LYS A 47 -4.20 30.93 21.87
CA LYS A 47 -4.74 32.26 22.15
C LYS A 47 -5.28 32.99 20.93
N THR A 48 -4.72 32.67 19.79
CA THR A 48 -4.98 33.36 18.52
C THR A 48 -5.22 32.36 17.42
N PRO A 49 -6.42 32.31 16.84
CA PRO A 49 -6.66 31.50 15.66
C PRO A 49 -5.69 31.83 14.52
N SER A 50 -5.23 30.86 13.82
CA SER A 50 -4.36 31.03 12.67
C SER A 50 -4.75 30.12 11.50
N GLU A 51 -4.36 30.50 10.32
CA GLU A 51 -4.50 29.63 9.16
C GLU A 51 -3.58 28.41 9.27
N LEU A 52 -4.05 27.28 8.76
CA LEU A 52 -3.21 26.12 8.56
C LEU A 52 -2.36 26.32 7.31
N MET A 53 -1.08 26.14 7.44
CA MET A 53 -0.19 26.09 6.29
C MET A 53 -0.50 24.85 5.45
N PRO A 54 -0.71 25.00 4.14
CA PRO A 54 -0.61 23.87 3.26
C PRO A 54 0.85 23.41 3.28
N THR A 55 1.08 22.29 3.88
CA THR A 55 2.37 21.62 3.84
C THR A 55 2.45 20.75 2.59
N GLU A 56 3.14 19.65 2.66
CA GLU A 56 3.11 18.68 1.56
C GLU A 56 1.69 18.18 1.30
N PRO A 57 1.32 17.88 0.05
CA PRO A 57 0.06 17.26 -0.25
C PRO A 57 -0.07 15.96 0.56
N TYR A 58 -0.97 15.97 1.48
CA TYR A 58 -1.17 14.86 2.40
C TYR A 58 -2.11 13.84 1.78
N VAL A 59 -1.57 12.72 1.36
CA VAL A 59 -2.38 11.60 0.92
C VAL A 59 -2.81 10.82 2.14
N GLN A 60 -4.07 10.89 2.48
CA GLN A 60 -4.66 10.17 3.62
C GLN A 60 -4.61 8.65 3.48
N ALA A 61 -4.07 8.12 2.40
CA ALA A 61 -3.93 6.68 2.15
C ALA A 61 -3.15 5.93 3.24
N SER A 62 -2.34 6.63 4.03
CA SER A 62 -1.69 6.06 5.21
C SER A 62 -2.62 5.89 6.41
N HIS A 63 -3.73 6.59 6.46
CA HIS A 63 -4.67 6.61 7.58
C HIS A 63 -6.02 5.95 7.28
N ALA A 64 -6.31 5.73 6.03
CA ALA A 64 -7.47 4.99 5.59
C ALA A 64 -7.02 3.94 4.58
N SER A 65 -7.49 2.73 4.70
CA SER A 65 -7.26 1.70 3.68
C SER A 65 -8.51 1.54 2.84
N PRO A 66 -8.65 2.34 1.79
CA PRO A 66 -9.73 2.15 0.83
C PRO A 66 -9.55 0.85 0.02
N GLY A 67 -8.39 0.20 0.16
CA GLY A 67 -8.06 -1.06 -0.49
C GLY A 67 -7.21 -1.96 0.38
N GLY A 68 -7.17 -3.25 0.05
CA GLY A 68 -6.40 -4.27 0.74
C GLY A 68 -6.87 -5.67 0.36
N MET A 69 -6.38 -6.66 1.07
CA MET A 69 -6.81 -8.03 0.86
C MET A 69 -8.27 -8.21 1.27
N TRP A 70 -9.02 -8.96 0.46
CA TRP A 70 -10.40 -9.31 0.77
C TRP A 70 -10.44 -10.31 1.92
N ALA A 71 -11.17 -9.98 2.98
CA ALA A 71 -11.34 -10.81 4.16
C ALA A 71 -12.80 -11.22 4.35
N SER A 72 -13.03 -12.44 4.83
CA SER A 72 -14.35 -12.93 5.19
C SER A 72 -14.95 -12.06 6.29
N GLY A 73 -16.22 -11.70 6.13
CA GLY A 73 -16.95 -10.83 7.04
C GLY A 73 -17.34 -11.50 8.36
N PRO A 74 -17.79 -10.70 9.33
CA PRO A 74 -18.28 -11.21 10.61
C PRO A 74 -19.60 -11.99 10.42
N PRO A 75 -19.76 -13.13 11.10
CA PRO A 75 -20.88 -14.04 10.87
C PRO A 75 -22.25 -13.51 11.31
N ASP A 76 -22.25 -12.51 12.18
CA ASP A 76 -23.43 -11.92 12.80
C ASP A 76 -24.04 -10.76 11.97
N ILE A 77 -23.24 -10.12 11.11
CA ILE A 77 -23.68 -8.95 10.37
C ILE A 77 -23.41 -9.01 8.85
N ALA A 78 -22.42 -9.77 8.40
CA ALA A 78 -22.11 -9.87 6.99
C ALA A 78 -23.07 -10.81 6.28
N PRO A 79 -23.57 -10.46 5.07
CA PRO A 79 -24.32 -11.36 4.21
C PRO A 79 -23.53 -12.62 3.84
N GLU A 80 -24.23 -13.66 3.44
CA GLU A 80 -23.63 -14.98 3.19
C GLU A 80 -22.57 -14.95 2.08
N GLU A 81 -22.79 -14.18 1.02
CA GLU A 81 -21.85 -14.03 -0.08
C GLU A 81 -20.53 -13.37 0.30
N TYR A 82 -20.46 -12.70 1.48
CA TYR A 82 -19.26 -12.11 2.04
C TYR A 82 -18.64 -12.95 3.17
N ARG A 83 -19.11 -14.17 3.36
CA ARG A 83 -18.66 -15.09 4.41
C ARG A 83 -18.24 -16.43 3.82
N TRP A 84 -16.99 -16.55 3.39
CA TRP A 84 -16.47 -17.82 2.85
C TRP A 84 -15.70 -18.64 3.88
N GLY A 85 -15.56 -18.14 5.10
CA GLY A 85 -14.84 -18.79 6.19
C GLY A 85 -14.93 -18.02 7.49
N PRO A 86 -14.11 -18.34 8.47
CA PRO A 86 -14.01 -17.60 9.72
C PRO A 86 -13.77 -16.10 9.50
N ASN A 87 -14.25 -15.29 10.45
CA ASN A 87 -14.08 -13.83 10.38
C ASN A 87 -12.62 -13.44 10.17
N ARG A 88 -12.34 -12.55 9.24
CA ARG A 88 -11.00 -12.10 8.83
C ARG A 88 -10.13 -13.16 8.12
N MET A 89 -10.65 -14.31 7.77
CA MET A 89 -9.95 -15.23 6.88
C MET A 89 -9.89 -14.63 5.47
N LEU A 90 -8.69 -14.64 4.91
CA LEU A 90 -8.46 -14.16 3.54
C LEU A 90 -8.97 -15.20 2.52
N THR A 91 -8.78 -14.95 1.24
CA THR A 91 -9.17 -15.88 0.17
C THR A 91 -8.27 -17.13 0.07
N VAL A 92 -7.27 -17.22 0.92
CA VAL A 92 -6.44 -18.42 1.12
C VAL A 92 -6.84 -19.04 2.45
N GLU A 93 -7.24 -20.30 2.42
CA GLU A 93 -7.67 -21.02 3.60
C GLU A 93 -6.60 -21.07 4.68
N GLY A 94 -6.99 -20.77 5.92
CA GLY A 94 -6.09 -20.72 7.07
C GLY A 94 -5.22 -19.46 7.17
N LEU A 95 -5.31 -18.54 6.19
CA LEU A 95 -4.62 -17.26 6.24
C LEU A 95 -5.57 -16.16 6.71
N PHE A 96 -5.19 -15.46 7.77
CA PHE A 96 -5.98 -14.39 8.37
C PHE A 96 -5.29 -13.03 8.20
N GLY A 97 -6.08 -11.98 8.00
CA GLY A 97 -5.59 -10.61 7.85
C GLY A 97 -6.17 -9.66 8.88
N ALA A 98 -5.37 -8.68 9.30
CA ALA A 98 -5.78 -7.62 10.21
C ALA A 98 -4.97 -6.34 9.93
N GLY A 99 -5.53 -5.20 10.27
CA GLY A 99 -4.89 -3.90 10.07
C GLY A 99 -4.82 -3.50 8.58
N ASP A 100 -3.77 -2.79 8.22
CA ASP A 100 -3.62 -2.18 6.89
C ASP A 100 -3.61 -3.18 5.72
N VAL A 101 -3.33 -4.44 5.97
CA VAL A 101 -3.38 -5.48 4.94
C VAL A 101 -4.80 -5.78 4.46
N VAL A 102 -5.81 -5.46 5.26
CA VAL A 102 -7.23 -5.74 4.96
C VAL A 102 -7.93 -4.48 4.50
N GLY A 103 -8.63 -4.54 3.37
CA GLY A 103 -9.36 -3.40 2.79
C GLY A 103 -10.66 -3.00 3.50
N ALA A 104 -10.99 -3.64 4.62
CA ALA A 104 -12.31 -3.55 5.24
C ALA A 104 -12.38 -2.66 6.48
N SER A 105 -11.28 -2.13 6.98
CA SER A 105 -11.29 -1.30 8.18
C SER A 105 -11.28 0.18 7.86
N GLY A 106 -12.22 0.91 8.42
CA GLY A 106 -12.29 2.36 8.29
C GLY A 106 -11.33 3.11 9.21
N HIS A 107 -10.71 2.44 10.17
CA HIS A 107 -9.82 3.07 11.15
C HIS A 107 -8.56 2.23 11.36
N LYS A 108 -7.45 2.69 10.80
CA LYS A 108 -6.19 1.93 10.67
C LYS A 108 -5.12 2.25 11.71
N PHE A 109 -5.33 3.22 12.55
CA PHE A 109 -4.43 3.52 13.66
C PHE A 109 -4.32 2.38 14.66
N SER A 110 -3.49 2.56 15.66
CA SER A 110 -3.19 1.55 16.68
C SER A 110 -4.45 0.89 17.25
N SER A 111 -5.48 1.67 17.60
CA SER A 111 -6.73 1.13 18.15
C SER A 111 -7.46 0.21 17.17
N GLY A 112 -7.58 0.60 15.90
CA GLY A 112 -8.19 -0.21 14.86
C GLY A 112 -7.38 -1.47 14.57
N SER A 113 -6.06 -1.34 14.43
CA SER A 113 -5.16 -2.45 14.17
C SER A 113 -5.13 -3.48 15.31
N PHE A 114 -5.12 -3.03 16.56
CA PHE A 114 -5.23 -3.93 17.73
C PHE A 114 -6.58 -4.62 17.80
N THR A 115 -7.66 -3.91 17.51
CA THR A 115 -9.01 -4.48 17.49
C THR A 115 -9.13 -5.56 16.42
N GLU A 116 -8.69 -5.29 15.21
CA GLU A 116 -8.70 -6.26 14.12
C GLU A 116 -7.77 -7.44 14.39
N GLY A 117 -6.59 -7.21 14.92
CA GLY A 117 -5.66 -8.25 15.34
C GLY A 117 -6.27 -9.18 16.39
N ARG A 118 -7.03 -8.63 17.37
CA ARG A 118 -7.76 -9.42 18.34
C ARG A 118 -8.88 -10.26 17.69
N ILE A 119 -9.62 -9.68 16.73
CA ILE A 119 -10.68 -10.41 16.02
C ILE A 119 -10.09 -11.54 15.18
N ALA A 120 -9.08 -11.24 14.36
CA ALA A 120 -8.41 -12.21 13.51
C ALA A 120 -7.74 -13.33 14.33
N GLY A 121 -7.04 -12.97 15.41
CA GLY A 121 -6.40 -13.93 16.30
C GLY A 121 -7.38 -14.89 16.97
N LYS A 122 -8.52 -14.39 17.45
CA LYS A 122 -9.59 -15.24 18.01
C LYS A 122 -10.20 -16.16 16.95
N ALA A 123 -10.41 -15.65 15.74
CA ALA A 123 -10.95 -16.44 14.63
C ALA A 123 -9.97 -17.53 14.20
N ALA A 124 -8.69 -17.21 14.08
CA ALA A 124 -7.63 -18.16 13.75
C ALA A 124 -7.48 -19.27 14.83
N ALA A 125 -7.48 -18.88 16.10
CA ALA A 125 -7.43 -19.85 17.19
C ALA A 125 -8.64 -20.80 17.16
N ARG A 126 -9.84 -20.28 16.95
CA ARG A 126 -11.06 -21.09 16.80
C ARG A 126 -10.96 -22.03 15.60
N TYR A 127 -10.50 -21.52 14.46
CA TYR A 127 -10.29 -22.31 13.26
C TYR A 127 -9.37 -23.50 13.50
N VAL A 128 -8.22 -23.26 14.12
CA VAL A 128 -7.26 -24.33 14.46
C VAL A 128 -7.90 -25.38 15.39
N LEU A 129 -8.61 -24.93 16.42
CA LEU A 129 -9.20 -25.85 17.42
C LEU A 129 -10.39 -26.66 16.90
N THR A 130 -11.11 -26.15 15.89
CA THR A 130 -12.36 -26.78 15.42
C THR A 130 -12.25 -27.41 14.04
N GLN A 131 -11.56 -26.77 13.11
CA GLN A 131 -11.51 -27.18 11.69
C GLN A 131 -10.15 -27.78 11.29
N ALA A 132 -9.07 -27.32 11.90
CA ALA A 132 -7.72 -27.74 11.57
C ALA A 132 -7.00 -28.49 12.71
N LYS A 133 -7.74 -29.00 13.70
CA LYS A 133 -7.17 -29.65 14.90
C LYS A 133 -6.25 -30.80 14.57
N ASP A 134 -6.60 -31.60 13.60
CA ASP A 134 -5.84 -32.77 13.17
C ASP A 134 -5.02 -32.53 11.90
N TYR A 135 -5.01 -31.29 11.41
CA TYR A 135 -4.24 -30.95 10.23
C TYR A 135 -2.75 -30.95 10.52
N LYS A 136 -2.03 -31.78 9.78
CA LYS A 136 -0.57 -31.84 9.80
C LYS A 136 -0.07 -31.39 8.43
N PRO A 137 0.51 -30.20 8.32
CA PRO A 137 1.04 -29.74 7.05
C PRO A 137 2.18 -30.67 6.60
N THR A 138 2.09 -31.16 5.38
CA THR A 138 3.15 -31.91 4.73
C THR A 138 3.68 -31.11 3.55
N ILE A 139 4.94 -30.74 3.59
CA ILE A 139 5.62 -30.06 2.50
C ILE A 139 6.74 -30.97 2.02
N SER A 140 6.76 -31.28 0.72
CA SER A 140 7.85 -32.07 0.15
C SER A 140 9.16 -31.29 0.14
N ASN A 141 10.28 -31.98 0.28
CA ASN A 141 11.61 -31.37 0.16
C ASN A 141 11.79 -30.66 -1.18
N ASP A 142 11.29 -31.24 -2.27
CA ASP A 142 11.34 -30.63 -3.60
C ASP A 142 10.62 -29.27 -3.65
N THR A 143 9.48 -29.18 -2.95
CA THR A 143 8.77 -27.91 -2.83
C THR A 143 9.59 -26.89 -2.04
N ILE A 144 10.21 -27.32 -0.95
CA ILE A 144 11.07 -26.43 -0.13
C ILE A 144 12.26 -25.93 -0.96
N GLU A 145 12.98 -26.83 -1.64
CA GLU A 145 14.14 -26.45 -2.45
C GLU A 145 13.74 -25.52 -3.61
N ARG A 146 12.65 -25.81 -4.29
CA ARG A 146 12.14 -24.91 -5.35
C ARG A 146 11.85 -23.49 -4.83
N TYR A 147 11.24 -23.35 -3.66
CA TYR A 147 10.99 -22.02 -3.08
C TYR A 147 12.26 -21.35 -2.58
N LYS A 148 13.21 -22.10 -2.05
CA LYS A 148 14.54 -21.56 -1.74
C LYS A 148 15.23 -21.02 -2.99
N GLU A 149 15.23 -21.76 -4.09
CA GLU A 149 15.79 -21.29 -5.37
C GLU A 149 15.15 -19.97 -5.83
N ILE A 150 13.82 -19.86 -5.73
CA ILE A 150 13.10 -18.63 -6.09
C ILE A 150 13.52 -17.48 -5.19
N VAL A 151 13.48 -17.69 -3.86
CA VAL A 151 13.74 -16.64 -2.87
C VAL A 151 15.18 -16.16 -2.92
N TYR A 152 16.14 -17.07 -3.02
CA TYR A 152 17.56 -16.75 -3.01
C TYR A 152 18.14 -16.42 -4.39
N ARG A 153 17.37 -16.54 -5.47
CA ARG A 153 17.83 -16.24 -6.83
C ARG A 153 18.58 -14.93 -6.98
N PRO A 154 18.10 -13.77 -6.44
CA PRO A 154 18.81 -12.50 -6.58
C PRO A 154 20.19 -12.51 -5.94
N LEU A 155 20.34 -13.18 -4.80
CA LEU A 155 21.60 -13.34 -4.10
C LEU A 155 22.56 -14.25 -4.86
N VAL A 156 22.05 -15.41 -5.30
CA VAL A 156 22.83 -16.37 -6.09
C VAL A 156 23.25 -15.77 -7.42
N TRP A 157 22.36 -15.02 -8.06
CA TRP A 157 22.64 -14.33 -9.32
C TRP A 157 23.78 -13.34 -9.17
N TYR A 158 23.76 -12.50 -8.14
CA TYR A 158 24.83 -11.56 -7.83
C TYR A 158 26.19 -12.26 -7.67
N HIS A 159 26.23 -13.29 -6.83
CA HIS A 159 27.50 -13.97 -6.53
C HIS A 159 28.04 -14.84 -7.67
N LYS A 160 27.18 -15.46 -8.46
CA LYS A 160 27.60 -16.28 -9.62
C LYS A 160 28.08 -15.46 -10.80
N ASN A 161 27.42 -14.33 -11.02
CA ASN A 161 27.63 -13.52 -12.22
C ASN A 161 28.29 -12.19 -11.87
N ARG A 162 28.91 -12.12 -10.69
CA ARG A 162 29.72 -10.97 -10.32
C ARG A 162 30.71 -10.73 -11.45
N PRO A 163 30.73 -9.52 -12.05
CA PRO A 163 31.54 -9.28 -13.24
C PRO A 163 33.00 -9.61 -12.96
N LEU A 164 33.59 -10.36 -13.84
CA LEU A 164 34.99 -10.70 -13.84
C LEU A 164 35.91 -9.52 -14.19
N THR A 165 35.45 -8.32 -13.94
CA THR A 165 36.03 -7.09 -14.45
C THR A 165 36.94 -6.35 -13.47
N THR A 166 37.43 -7.00 -12.47
CA THR A 166 38.66 -6.51 -11.83
C THR A 166 39.83 -6.98 -12.68
N THR A 167 40.14 -6.27 -13.75
CA THR A 167 41.48 -6.40 -14.30
C THR A 167 42.45 -5.94 -13.24
N PRO A 168 43.56 -6.67 -13.00
CA PRO A 168 44.59 -6.29 -12.00
C PRO A 168 45.15 -4.87 -12.18
N GLU A 169 44.85 -4.27 -13.30
CA GLU A 169 45.37 -2.97 -13.73
C GLU A 169 44.45 -1.78 -13.35
N MET A 170 43.25 -2.04 -12.86
CA MET A 170 42.34 -0.96 -12.47
C MET A 170 42.58 -0.48 -11.05
N PRO A 171 42.75 0.82 -10.85
CA PRO A 171 42.86 1.37 -9.51
C PRO A 171 41.66 0.99 -8.63
N PRO A 172 41.84 0.63 -7.36
CA PRO A 172 40.78 0.16 -6.46
C PRO A 172 39.57 1.09 -6.35
N GLN A 173 39.78 2.41 -6.51
CA GLN A 173 38.72 3.40 -6.48
C GLN A 173 37.71 3.32 -7.64
N TYR A 174 38.05 2.60 -8.71
CA TYR A 174 37.17 2.41 -9.88
C TYR A 174 36.49 1.06 -9.90
N THR A 175 36.83 0.14 -9.01
CA THR A 175 36.26 -1.21 -8.99
C THR A 175 34.75 -1.22 -8.80
N ASN A 176 34.22 -0.29 -8.01
CA ASN A 176 32.77 -0.22 -7.76
C ASN A 176 31.95 0.20 -8.99
N TRP A 177 32.54 0.89 -9.95
CA TRP A 177 31.86 1.35 -11.16
C TRP A 177 31.76 0.25 -12.23
N PHE A 178 32.69 -0.70 -12.22
CA PHE A 178 32.79 -1.74 -13.23
C PHE A 178 32.36 -3.12 -12.73
N GLU A 179 32.05 -3.24 -11.45
CA GLU A 179 31.48 -4.45 -10.88
C GLU A 179 30.00 -4.63 -11.21
N ILE A 180 29.36 -3.63 -11.81
CA ILE A 180 27.95 -3.68 -12.16
C ILE A 180 27.81 -4.21 -13.57
N HIS A 181 27.33 -5.45 -13.70
CA HIS A 181 26.91 -5.96 -15.00
C HIS A 181 25.74 -5.12 -15.54
N PRO A 182 25.70 -4.76 -16.83
CA PRO A 182 24.65 -3.91 -17.39
C PRO A 182 23.23 -4.46 -17.21
N ASN A 183 23.10 -5.77 -17.05
CA ASN A 183 21.82 -6.43 -16.80
C ASN A 183 21.51 -6.61 -15.31
N TYR A 184 22.33 -6.09 -14.41
CA TYR A 184 22.06 -6.14 -12.98
C TYR A 184 21.22 -4.92 -12.56
N LEU A 185 20.15 -5.22 -11.86
CA LEU A 185 19.31 -4.21 -11.26
C LEU A 185 19.30 -4.41 -9.74
N ASN A 186 19.80 -3.42 -9.01
CA ASN A 186 19.66 -3.44 -7.57
C ASN A 186 18.26 -3.01 -7.15
N TRP A 187 17.90 -3.33 -5.92
CA TRP A 187 16.57 -3.03 -5.36
C TRP A 187 16.19 -1.55 -5.45
N TYR A 188 17.16 -0.64 -5.28
CA TYR A 188 16.92 0.80 -5.29
C TYR A 188 16.58 1.32 -6.69
N GLN A 189 17.30 0.87 -7.71
CA GLN A 189 16.99 1.20 -9.11
C GLN A 189 15.58 0.75 -9.50
N LEU A 190 15.20 -0.46 -9.07
CA LEU A 190 13.86 -0.99 -9.32
C LEU A 190 12.79 -0.16 -8.57
N LEU A 191 13.05 0.19 -7.31
CA LEU A 191 12.14 0.98 -6.49
C LEU A 191 11.91 2.37 -7.06
N VAL A 192 12.97 3.08 -7.45
CA VAL A 192 12.86 4.43 -8.04
C VAL A 192 12.07 4.40 -9.35
N ARG A 193 12.27 3.37 -10.19
CA ARG A 193 11.47 3.19 -11.42
C ARG A 193 9.99 2.99 -11.08
N LEU A 194 9.67 2.14 -10.10
CA LEU A 194 8.29 1.93 -9.66
C LEU A 194 7.67 3.22 -9.14
N GLN A 195 8.35 3.94 -8.26
CA GLN A 195 7.87 5.21 -7.72
C GLN A 195 7.57 6.21 -8.82
N LYS A 196 8.49 6.34 -9.80
CA LYS A 196 8.30 7.24 -10.93
C LYS A 196 7.09 6.85 -11.79
N ILE A 197 6.91 5.57 -12.07
CA ILE A 197 5.74 5.10 -12.82
C ILE A 197 4.46 5.42 -12.07
N MET A 198 4.41 5.12 -10.78
CA MET A 198 3.21 5.40 -9.98
C MET A 198 2.91 6.89 -9.88
N ASP A 199 3.96 7.71 -9.71
CA ASP A 199 3.80 9.16 -9.63
C ASP A 199 3.29 9.76 -10.95
N GLU A 200 3.92 9.43 -12.05
CA GLU A 200 3.64 10.07 -13.35
C GLU A 200 2.38 9.53 -14.05
N TYR A 201 2.00 8.28 -13.81
CA TYR A 201 0.93 7.63 -14.57
C TYR A 201 -0.29 7.24 -13.74
N ALA A 202 -0.14 7.06 -12.43
CA ALA A 202 -1.18 6.56 -11.55
C ALA A 202 -1.68 7.60 -10.53
N ALA A 203 -1.82 8.84 -10.97
CA ALA A 203 -2.30 9.94 -10.14
C ALA A 203 -1.45 10.19 -8.89
N GLY A 204 -0.12 10.18 -9.05
CA GLY A 204 0.77 10.51 -7.95
C GLY A 204 0.82 11.99 -7.63
N TRP A 205 1.61 12.33 -6.64
CA TRP A 205 1.77 13.69 -6.17
C TRP A 205 2.28 14.66 -7.25
N GLY A 206 3.28 14.25 -8.04
CA GLY A 206 3.82 15.08 -9.12
C GLY A 206 2.80 15.44 -10.20
N MET A 207 1.70 14.69 -10.27
CA MET A 207 0.58 14.91 -11.20
C MET A 207 -0.66 15.49 -10.48
N PHE A 208 -0.50 16.05 -9.29
CA PHE A 208 -1.59 16.60 -8.50
C PHE A 208 -2.78 15.63 -8.33
N TYR A 209 -2.49 14.34 -8.14
CA TYR A 209 -3.48 13.26 -8.00
C TYR A 209 -4.42 13.12 -9.20
N THR A 210 -3.98 13.55 -10.38
CA THR A 210 -4.74 13.51 -11.62
C THR A 210 -4.14 12.49 -12.58
N THR A 211 -5.00 11.71 -13.23
CA THR A 211 -4.64 10.79 -14.31
C THR A 211 -5.72 10.80 -15.38
N ASN A 212 -5.54 10.01 -16.42
CA ASN A 212 -6.52 9.70 -17.45
C ASN A 212 -6.27 8.29 -17.99
N MET A 213 -7.15 7.79 -18.84
CA MET A 213 -7.04 6.43 -19.37
C MET A 213 -5.78 6.21 -20.22
N TYR A 214 -5.30 7.25 -20.93
CA TYR A 214 -4.06 7.17 -21.69
C TYR A 214 -2.85 6.94 -20.76
N LEU A 215 -2.74 7.76 -19.72
CA LEU A 215 -1.67 7.64 -18.72
C LEU A 215 -1.73 6.30 -17.99
N LEU A 216 -2.91 5.88 -17.55
CA LEU A 216 -3.09 4.59 -16.87
C LEU A 216 -2.67 3.40 -17.75
N ASN A 217 -3.08 3.39 -19.02
CA ASN A 217 -2.65 2.35 -19.97
C ASN A 217 -1.13 2.34 -20.15
N ARG A 218 -0.52 3.52 -20.25
CA ARG A 218 0.92 3.63 -20.35
C ARG A 218 1.64 3.18 -19.09
N GLY A 219 1.15 3.59 -17.93
CA GLY A 219 1.65 3.11 -16.63
C GLY A 219 1.57 1.60 -16.49
N TRP A 220 0.46 1.01 -16.95
CA TRP A 220 0.27 -0.43 -16.97
C TRP A 220 1.31 -1.17 -17.80
N GLU A 221 1.60 -0.67 -19.01
CA GLU A 221 2.66 -1.23 -19.86
C GLU A 221 4.02 -1.16 -19.17
N LEU A 222 4.36 -0.01 -18.59
CA LEU A 222 5.62 0.18 -17.87
C LEU A 222 5.75 -0.71 -16.65
N LEU A 223 4.66 -0.94 -15.89
CA LEU A 223 4.66 -1.87 -14.76
C LEU A 223 4.88 -3.33 -15.20
N LYS A 224 4.34 -3.73 -16.34
CA LYS A 224 4.63 -5.06 -16.91
C LYS A 224 6.09 -5.20 -17.33
N MET A 225 6.64 -4.20 -18.00
CA MET A 225 8.07 -4.18 -18.35
C MET A 225 8.96 -4.23 -17.09
N LEU A 226 8.58 -3.51 -16.04
CA LEU A 226 9.31 -3.54 -14.77
C LEU A 226 9.22 -4.91 -14.08
N GLU A 227 8.11 -5.64 -14.24
CA GLU A 227 8.00 -7.03 -13.78
C GLU A 227 8.93 -7.97 -14.56
N GLU A 228 9.07 -7.75 -15.87
CA GLU A 228 10.05 -8.49 -16.68
C GLU A 228 11.49 -8.19 -16.26
N ASP A 229 11.79 -6.91 -15.98
CA ASP A 229 13.10 -6.48 -15.48
C ASP A 229 13.45 -7.11 -14.12
N PHE A 230 12.46 -7.45 -13.30
CA PHE A 230 12.68 -8.09 -12.00
C PHE A 230 13.48 -9.40 -12.08
N ARG A 231 13.48 -10.09 -13.22
CA ARG A 231 14.34 -11.27 -13.43
C ARG A 231 15.83 -10.98 -13.30
N PHE A 232 16.23 -9.73 -13.50
CA PHE A 232 17.62 -9.26 -13.38
C PHE A 232 17.92 -8.64 -12.01
N ALA A 233 16.96 -8.70 -11.07
CA ALA A 233 17.16 -8.21 -9.72
C ALA A 233 18.30 -8.96 -9.03
N THR A 234 19.17 -8.20 -8.38
CA THR A 234 20.32 -8.71 -7.65
C THR A 234 20.33 -8.24 -6.21
N ALA A 235 20.96 -9.02 -5.36
CA ALA A 235 21.17 -8.70 -3.94
C ALA A 235 22.59 -9.13 -3.54
N ALA A 236 23.38 -8.21 -3.00
CA ALA A 236 24.72 -8.49 -2.50
C ALA A 236 24.72 -9.10 -1.09
N SER A 237 23.63 -8.94 -0.35
CA SER A 237 23.47 -9.39 1.04
C SER A 237 22.02 -9.83 1.33
N LEU A 238 21.82 -10.49 2.46
CA LEU A 238 20.46 -10.86 2.92
C LEU A 238 19.57 -9.63 3.16
N HIS A 239 20.15 -8.51 3.60
CA HIS A 239 19.40 -7.28 3.76
C HIS A 239 18.91 -6.74 2.40
N GLU A 240 19.76 -6.74 1.39
CA GLU A 240 19.35 -6.35 0.05
C GLU A 240 18.35 -7.35 -0.56
N LEU A 241 18.49 -8.64 -0.26
CA LEU A 241 17.51 -9.64 -0.66
C LEU A 241 16.12 -9.34 -0.11
N LEU A 242 16.02 -8.94 1.16
CA LEU A 242 14.77 -8.47 1.74
C LEU A 242 14.20 -7.27 0.95
N ARG A 243 15.05 -6.27 0.63
CA ARG A 243 14.63 -5.10 -0.16
C ARG A 243 14.17 -5.44 -1.57
N VAL A 244 14.78 -6.41 -2.21
CA VAL A 244 14.35 -6.92 -3.52
C VAL A 244 12.94 -7.50 -3.45
N TRP A 245 12.63 -8.28 -2.41
CA TRP A 245 11.30 -8.86 -2.23
C TRP A 245 10.26 -7.83 -1.79
N GLU A 246 10.62 -6.88 -0.96
CA GLU A 246 9.75 -5.72 -0.65
C GLU A 246 9.39 -4.94 -1.92
N PHE A 247 10.36 -4.72 -2.81
CA PHE A 247 10.09 -4.11 -4.11
C PHE A 247 9.08 -4.93 -4.92
N TYR A 248 9.27 -6.24 -5.01
CA TYR A 248 8.36 -7.11 -5.77
C TYR A 248 6.92 -7.04 -5.25
N HIS A 249 6.74 -7.06 -3.93
CA HIS A 249 5.41 -6.91 -3.34
C HIS A 249 4.80 -5.54 -3.65
N ARG A 250 5.59 -4.47 -3.60
CA ARG A 250 5.13 -3.11 -3.98
C ARG A 250 4.76 -3.03 -5.46
N LEU A 251 5.50 -3.71 -6.32
CA LEU A 251 5.18 -3.80 -7.74
C LEU A 251 3.82 -4.48 -7.97
N LEU A 252 3.55 -5.59 -7.28
CA LEU A 252 2.24 -6.28 -7.36
C LEU A 252 1.10 -5.37 -6.86
N VAL A 253 1.32 -4.63 -5.78
CA VAL A 253 0.35 -3.65 -5.29
C VAL A 253 0.15 -2.53 -6.31
N GLY A 254 1.21 -1.98 -6.88
CA GLY A 254 1.15 -0.96 -7.93
C GLY A 254 0.36 -1.44 -9.16
N GLN A 255 0.59 -2.67 -9.60
CA GLN A 255 -0.19 -3.30 -10.67
C GLN A 255 -1.68 -3.42 -10.29
N ALA A 256 -1.98 -3.86 -9.06
CA ALA A 256 -3.37 -3.97 -8.59
C ALA A 256 -4.08 -2.61 -8.57
N VAL A 257 -3.40 -1.56 -8.10
CA VAL A 257 -3.91 -0.19 -8.07
C VAL A 257 -4.20 0.31 -9.49
N VAL A 258 -3.21 0.27 -10.39
CA VAL A 258 -3.39 0.75 -11.77
C VAL A 258 -4.48 -0.03 -12.49
N PHE A 259 -4.49 -1.36 -12.35
CA PHE A 259 -5.52 -2.20 -12.98
C PHE A 259 -6.93 -1.89 -12.43
N SER A 260 -7.06 -1.61 -11.13
CA SER A 260 -8.31 -1.17 -10.54
C SER A 260 -8.76 0.20 -11.11
N MET A 261 -7.85 1.18 -11.19
CA MET A 261 -8.12 2.51 -11.72
C MET A 261 -8.52 2.48 -13.21
N MET A 262 -7.89 1.63 -14.02
CA MET A 262 -8.24 1.45 -15.45
C MET A 262 -9.65 0.91 -15.66
N ASN A 263 -10.16 0.13 -14.72
CA ASN A 263 -11.48 -0.49 -14.83
C ASN A 263 -12.58 0.32 -14.16
N ARG A 264 -12.26 1.29 -13.30
CA ARG A 264 -13.22 2.16 -12.62
C ARG A 264 -13.44 3.45 -13.40
N LYS A 265 -14.66 3.70 -13.86
CA LYS A 265 -15.02 4.84 -14.73
C LYS A 265 -15.66 5.97 -13.93
N GLU A 266 -15.02 6.40 -12.88
CA GLU A 266 -15.37 7.56 -12.07
C GLU A 266 -14.13 8.11 -11.38
N SER A 267 -14.24 9.27 -10.77
CA SER A 267 -13.29 9.84 -9.82
C SER A 267 -13.83 9.72 -8.41
N ARG A 268 -13.16 8.94 -7.55
CA ARG A 268 -13.59 8.72 -6.18
C ARG A 268 -12.37 8.55 -5.25
N GLY A 269 -12.48 9.09 -4.05
CA GLY A 269 -11.42 8.98 -3.06
C GLY A 269 -10.25 9.92 -3.36
N TYR A 270 -9.06 9.37 -3.59
CA TYR A 270 -7.81 10.14 -3.59
C TYR A 270 -7.25 10.45 -4.97
N TYR A 271 -7.98 10.21 -6.04
CA TYR A 271 -7.51 10.53 -7.38
C TYR A 271 -8.61 11.10 -8.26
N LEU A 272 -8.22 11.91 -9.23
CA LEU A 272 -9.06 12.44 -10.27
C LEU A 272 -8.70 11.78 -11.61
N ASN A 273 -9.67 11.09 -12.22
CA ASN A 273 -9.56 10.64 -13.60
C ASN A 273 -10.17 11.71 -14.51
N ALA A 274 -9.35 12.36 -15.31
CA ALA A 274 -9.78 13.47 -16.17
C ALA A 274 -10.78 13.03 -17.25
N ASP A 275 -10.81 11.75 -17.62
CA ASP A 275 -11.81 11.21 -18.56
C ASP A 275 -13.16 10.95 -17.89
N TYR A 276 -13.18 10.81 -16.56
CA TYR A 276 -14.37 10.57 -15.73
C TYR A 276 -14.35 11.46 -14.48
N PRO A 277 -14.42 12.81 -14.62
CA PRO A 277 -14.21 13.75 -13.53
C PRO A 277 -15.46 13.93 -12.63
N TYR A 278 -16.14 12.85 -12.31
CA TYR A 278 -17.37 12.83 -11.53
C TYR A 278 -17.44 11.57 -10.68
N ILE A 279 -18.27 11.61 -9.65
CA ILE A 279 -18.66 10.45 -8.84
C ILE A 279 -19.96 9.90 -9.46
N ASP A 280 -19.98 8.61 -9.72
CA ASP A 280 -21.13 7.89 -10.29
C ASP A 280 -21.69 6.91 -9.26
N GLU A 281 -22.60 7.41 -8.41
CA GLU A 281 -23.22 6.61 -7.36
C GLU A 281 -24.07 5.46 -7.90
N GLU A 282 -24.67 5.63 -9.08
CA GLU A 282 -25.55 4.62 -9.67
C GLU A 282 -24.78 3.38 -10.11
N ASN A 283 -23.63 3.56 -10.76
CA ASN A 283 -22.89 2.46 -11.37
C ASN A 283 -21.65 2.04 -10.54
N TRP A 284 -21.10 2.96 -9.75
CA TRP A 284 -19.80 2.74 -9.09
C TRP A 284 -19.83 2.80 -7.56
N HIS A 285 -21.03 2.87 -6.95
CA HIS A 285 -21.15 2.62 -5.51
C HIS A 285 -21.02 1.11 -5.22
N VAL A 286 -19.86 0.57 -5.53
CA VAL A 286 -19.57 -0.86 -5.47
C VAL A 286 -18.16 -1.09 -4.91
N PHE A 287 -17.94 -2.24 -4.31
CA PHE A 287 -16.60 -2.75 -4.09
C PHE A 287 -15.99 -3.23 -5.40
N THR A 288 -14.74 -2.88 -5.64
CA THR A 288 -13.96 -3.37 -6.78
C THR A 288 -12.94 -4.39 -6.32
N HIS A 289 -12.84 -5.49 -7.06
CA HIS A 289 -11.94 -6.59 -6.75
C HIS A 289 -11.01 -6.84 -7.92
N VAL A 290 -9.73 -6.96 -7.64
CA VAL A 290 -8.73 -7.34 -8.62
C VAL A 290 -8.00 -8.60 -8.16
N ARG A 291 -7.67 -9.46 -9.10
CA ARG A 291 -6.94 -10.69 -8.84
C ARG A 291 -5.96 -10.97 -9.96
N LYS A 292 -4.74 -11.32 -9.60
CA LYS A 292 -3.75 -11.88 -10.52
C LYS A 292 -3.78 -13.40 -10.40
N ASP A 293 -4.01 -14.09 -11.51
CA ASP A 293 -3.95 -15.55 -11.53
C ASP A 293 -2.47 -15.98 -11.38
N PRO A 294 -2.13 -16.82 -10.40
CA PRO A 294 -0.75 -17.17 -10.13
C PRO A 294 -0.13 -18.12 -11.19
N LYS A 295 -0.98 -18.76 -12.02
CA LYS A 295 -0.52 -19.69 -13.07
C LYS A 295 -0.33 -18.99 -14.40
N THR A 296 -1.26 -18.11 -14.75
CA THR A 296 -1.27 -17.43 -16.05
C THR A 296 -0.68 -16.03 -16.00
N GLY A 297 -0.60 -15.42 -14.80
CA GLY A 297 -0.20 -14.03 -14.62
C GLY A 297 -1.28 -13.02 -15.07
N GLN A 298 -2.44 -13.48 -15.51
CA GLN A 298 -3.50 -12.61 -15.99
C GLN A 298 -4.26 -11.96 -14.83
N TRP A 299 -4.59 -10.68 -15.02
CA TRP A 299 -5.40 -9.93 -14.09
C TRP A 299 -6.87 -10.01 -14.46
N SER A 300 -7.72 -10.11 -13.46
CA SER A 300 -9.18 -10.06 -13.56
C SER A 300 -9.75 -8.98 -12.66
N PHE A 301 -10.88 -8.42 -13.08
CA PHE A 301 -11.63 -7.39 -12.37
C PHE A 301 -13.06 -7.82 -12.19
N ARG A 302 -13.64 -7.57 -11.04
CA ARG A 302 -15.06 -7.73 -10.76
C ARG A 302 -15.53 -6.68 -9.77
N THR A 303 -16.84 -6.47 -9.72
CA THR A 303 -17.49 -5.63 -8.70
C THR A 303 -18.40 -6.46 -7.82
N SER A 304 -18.71 -5.95 -6.64
CA SER A 304 -19.77 -6.45 -5.78
C SER A 304 -20.48 -5.28 -5.07
N PRO A 305 -21.76 -5.40 -4.74
CA PRO A 305 -22.51 -4.30 -4.13
C PRO A 305 -21.94 -3.90 -2.77
N VAL A 306 -22.01 -2.61 -2.47
CA VAL A 306 -21.84 -2.12 -1.09
C VAL A 306 -23.14 -2.44 -0.34
N ILE A 307 -22.99 -3.02 0.85
CA ILE A 307 -24.13 -3.43 1.67
C ILE A 307 -24.24 -2.48 2.85
N HIS A 308 -25.43 -1.87 2.95
CA HIS A 308 -25.79 -1.05 4.11
C HIS A 308 -26.36 -1.96 5.18
N ILE A 309 -25.66 -2.10 6.30
CA ILE A 309 -26.08 -2.91 7.45
C ILE A 309 -27.08 -2.15 8.33
N LEU A 310 -26.98 -0.84 8.32
CA LEU A 310 -27.92 0.06 9.01
C LEU A 310 -28.86 0.70 8.00
N PRO A 311 -30.14 0.88 8.33
CA PRO A 311 -31.04 1.65 7.47
C PRO A 311 -30.49 3.07 7.32
N LEU A 312 -30.45 3.55 6.08
CA LEU A 312 -30.08 4.92 5.75
C LEU A 312 -31.15 5.89 6.24
#